data_6f9770c6ef2b5bb52b7d70ff05dc069c
#
_entry.id   6f9770c6ef2b5bb52b7d70ff05dc069c
#
_cell.length_a   1.000
_cell.length_b   1.000
_cell.length_c   1.000
_cell.angle_alpha   90.00
_cell.angle_beta   90.00
_cell.angle_gamma   90.00
#
_symmetry.space_group_name_H-M   'P 1'
#
loop_
_entity.id
_entity.type
_entity.pdbx_description
1 polymer ?
#
loop_
_entity_poly.entity_id
_entity_poly.type
_entity_poly.pdbx_seq_one_letter_code
_entity_poly.pdbx_strand_id
1 'polypeptide(L)'
;IMEFHEYVNLFSGKSGSGKSTVMDAIQVVLYGSISATFLNKAADDAKNRRSVLSYLRGAQKDGSYNRDGQDFCSQIVLEIFDTGTKVSTCIGVAFEVGKNDTDIRKYTFFSHSGKIPEDEYLTEKGVPYTIAGLRKLVEKRVDSSDNRGRGDVNRLYPSKEAYLKTVYDVIFGYVEPGRMMTMEKSAIALRMTNGTGQFIRDYMFPKSKEDTVSTISDQLGAYREIKER
;
A
#
# COMPACT_ATOMS: atom_id res chain seq x y z
N ILE A 1 -5.49 3.60 -16.60
CA ILE A 1 -4.70 4.38 -15.61
C ILE A 1 -5.62 5.38 -14.94
N MET A 2 -5.39 5.65 -13.65
CA MET A 2 -6.07 6.67 -12.86
C MET A 2 -5.00 7.63 -12.34
N GLU A 3 -5.15 8.91 -12.65
CA GLU A 3 -4.25 9.96 -12.17
C GLU A 3 -4.80 10.58 -10.88
N PHE A 4 -3.93 10.80 -9.91
CA PHE A 4 -4.27 11.45 -8.65
C PHE A 4 -3.73 12.87 -8.63
N HIS A 5 -4.56 13.79 -8.14
CA HIS A 5 -4.11 15.15 -7.84
C HIS A 5 -3.22 15.15 -6.58
N GLU A 6 -2.27 16.07 -6.51
CA GLU A 6 -1.27 16.14 -5.44
C GLU A 6 -1.88 16.29 -4.03
N TYR A 7 -2.94 17.06 -3.87
CA TYR A 7 -3.47 17.41 -2.55
C TYR A 7 -4.78 16.70 -2.21
N VAL A 8 -5.77 16.75 -3.09
CA VAL A 8 -7.12 16.26 -2.80
C VAL A 8 -7.68 15.51 -4.00
N ASN A 9 -8.20 14.32 -3.74
CA ASN A 9 -8.91 13.50 -4.74
C ASN A 9 -10.27 13.09 -4.18
N LEU A 10 -11.35 13.38 -4.90
CA LEU A 10 -12.71 13.06 -4.50
C LEU A 10 -13.28 11.95 -5.37
N PHE A 11 -13.59 10.81 -4.76
CA PHE A 11 -14.27 9.70 -5.42
C PHE A 11 -15.78 9.79 -5.20
N SER A 12 -16.52 10.14 -6.23
CA SER A 12 -17.98 10.24 -6.20
C SER A 12 -18.60 9.15 -7.08
N GLY A 13 -19.77 8.66 -6.70
CA GLY A 13 -20.51 7.66 -7.48
C GLY A 13 -21.50 6.85 -6.64
N LYS A 14 -22.38 6.12 -7.32
CA LYS A 14 -23.39 5.24 -6.69
C LYS A 14 -22.74 4.13 -5.86
N SER A 15 -23.50 3.52 -4.94
CA SER A 15 -23.05 2.32 -4.22
C SER A 15 -22.70 1.21 -5.21
N GLY A 16 -21.55 0.55 -5.02
CA GLY A 16 -21.06 -0.49 -5.92
C GLY A 16 -20.25 0.01 -7.13
N SER A 17 -19.99 1.32 -7.26
CA SER A 17 -19.20 1.87 -8.38
C SER A 17 -17.67 1.68 -8.26
N GLY A 18 -17.20 0.91 -7.29
CA GLY A 18 -15.77 0.58 -7.15
C GLY A 18 -14.94 1.56 -6.33
N LYS A 19 -15.52 2.59 -5.69
CA LYS A 19 -14.77 3.55 -4.86
C LYS A 19 -13.91 2.88 -3.78
N SER A 20 -14.53 1.99 -3.00
CA SER A 20 -13.80 1.24 -1.96
C SER A 20 -12.78 0.28 -2.56
N THR A 21 -13.02 -0.26 -3.77
CA THR A 21 -12.08 -1.14 -4.46
C THR A 21 -10.77 -0.43 -4.79
N VAL A 22 -10.83 0.86 -5.16
CA VAL A 22 -9.61 1.66 -5.40
C VAL A 22 -8.82 1.83 -4.11
N MET A 23 -9.49 2.15 -3.00
CA MET A 23 -8.83 2.28 -1.69
C MET A 23 -8.22 0.96 -1.23
N ASP A 24 -8.97 -0.14 -1.36
CA ASP A 24 -8.48 -1.47 -1.03
C ASP A 24 -7.26 -1.86 -1.90
N ALA A 25 -7.26 -1.52 -3.19
CA ALA A 25 -6.13 -1.77 -4.08
C ALA A 25 -4.87 -1.01 -3.65
N ILE A 26 -5.01 0.27 -3.28
CA ILE A 26 -3.91 1.08 -2.74
C ILE A 26 -3.37 0.45 -1.46
N GLN A 27 -4.24 0.01 -0.54
CA GLN A 27 -3.84 -0.63 0.71
C GLN A 27 -3.08 -1.94 0.48
N VAL A 28 -3.51 -2.78 -0.46
CA VAL A 28 -2.79 -4.02 -0.80
C VAL A 28 -1.34 -3.72 -1.15
N VAL A 29 -1.09 -2.70 -1.96
CA VAL A 29 0.25 -2.31 -2.37
C VAL A 29 1.02 -1.69 -1.20
N LEU A 30 0.45 -0.71 -0.49
CA LEU A 30 1.14 -0.02 0.61
C LEU A 30 1.42 -0.94 1.81
N TYR A 31 0.55 -1.91 2.11
CA TYR A 31 0.76 -2.85 3.22
C TYR A 31 1.58 -4.08 2.84
N GLY A 32 1.87 -4.25 1.56
CA GLY A 32 2.55 -5.46 1.06
C GLY A 32 1.81 -6.73 1.47
N SER A 33 0.47 -6.70 1.45
CA SER A 33 -0.34 -7.79 1.99
C SER A 33 -1.62 -7.99 1.20
N ILE A 34 -1.91 -9.25 0.91
CA ILE A 34 -3.17 -9.70 0.28
C ILE A 34 -4.21 -10.18 1.29
N SER A 35 -3.97 -9.97 2.58
CA SER A 35 -4.88 -10.40 3.64
C SER A 35 -6.17 -9.60 3.65
N ALA A 36 -7.32 -10.30 3.64
CA ALA A 36 -8.64 -9.69 3.73
C ALA A 36 -8.87 -8.90 5.04
N THR A 37 -8.02 -9.08 6.06
CA THR A 37 -8.14 -8.36 7.34
C THR A 37 -7.96 -6.86 7.22
N PHE A 38 -7.32 -6.38 6.17
CA PHE A 38 -7.09 -4.96 5.90
C PHE A 38 -8.13 -4.35 4.98
N LEU A 39 -8.85 -5.18 4.22
CA LEU A 39 -9.81 -4.76 3.22
C LEU A 39 -11.19 -4.48 3.86
N ASN A 40 -11.95 -3.56 3.28
CA ASN A 40 -13.35 -3.27 3.64
C ASN A 40 -13.62 -2.95 5.13
N LYS A 41 -12.73 -2.24 5.80
CA LYS A 41 -12.98 -1.78 7.19
C LYS A 41 -14.13 -0.80 7.33
N ALA A 42 -14.60 -0.21 6.23
CA ALA A 42 -15.78 0.65 6.22
C ALA A 42 -17.11 -0.12 6.30
N ALA A 43 -17.11 -1.44 6.08
CA ALA A 43 -18.28 -2.29 6.25
C ALA A 43 -18.22 -2.92 7.64
N ASP A 44 -19.14 -2.52 8.55
CA ASP A 44 -19.28 -3.03 9.92
C ASP A 44 -19.59 -4.54 10.00
N ASP A 45 -19.84 -5.20 8.87
CA ASP A 45 -20.19 -6.61 8.78
C ASP A 45 -18.99 -7.51 8.48
N ALA A 46 -18.54 -8.22 9.52
CA ALA A 46 -17.52 -9.28 9.38
C ALA A 46 -17.91 -10.39 8.37
N LYS A 47 -19.20 -10.54 8.08
CA LYS A 47 -19.76 -11.51 7.12
C LYS A 47 -19.56 -11.12 5.64
N ASN A 48 -19.30 -9.83 5.35
CA ASN A 48 -19.17 -9.31 3.99
C ASN A 48 -17.73 -8.97 3.59
N ARG A 49 -16.72 -9.52 4.26
CA ARG A 49 -15.31 -9.29 3.92
C ARG A 49 -15.01 -9.94 2.56
N ARG A 50 -14.73 -9.09 1.58
CA ARG A 50 -14.27 -9.54 0.27
C ARG A 50 -12.80 -9.91 0.35
N SER A 51 -12.43 -11.05 -0.25
CA SER A 51 -11.02 -11.42 -0.44
C SER A 51 -10.44 -10.68 -1.64
N VAL A 52 -9.11 -10.56 -1.70
CA VAL A 52 -8.43 -10.02 -2.89
C VAL A 52 -8.80 -10.85 -4.13
N LEU A 53 -8.90 -12.18 -4.01
CA LEU A 53 -9.33 -13.04 -5.10
C LEU A 53 -10.73 -12.67 -5.62
N SER A 54 -11.69 -12.35 -4.74
CA SER A 54 -13.03 -11.94 -5.17
C SER A 54 -13.02 -10.61 -5.95
N TYR A 55 -12.15 -9.68 -5.57
CA TYR A 55 -11.93 -8.45 -6.34
C TYR A 55 -11.30 -8.75 -7.70
N LEU A 56 -10.26 -9.56 -7.75
CA LEU A 56 -9.58 -9.93 -9.00
C LEU A 56 -10.52 -10.65 -9.97
N ARG A 57 -11.40 -11.50 -9.47
CA ARG A 57 -12.43 -12.17 -10.28
C ARG A 57 -13.60 -11.27 -10.64
N GLY A 58 -13.73 -10.10 -10.05
CA GLY A 58 -14.83 -9.17 -10.28
C GLY A 58 -16.16 -9.70 -9.74
N ALA A 59 -16.20 -9.97 -8.41
CA ALA A 59 -17.40 -10.44 -7.72
C ALA A 59 -18.56 -9.46 -7.88
N GLN A 60 -19.71 -9.97 -8.31
CA GLN A 60 -20.98 -9.26 -8.47
C GLN A 60 -21.87 -9.40 -7.22
N LYS A 61 -22.91 -8.59 -7.12
CA LYS A 61 -23.88 -8.63 -6.00
C LYS A 61 -24.70 -9.91 -5.94
N ASP A 62 -24.91 -10.53 -7.08
CA ASP A 62 -25.65 -11.79 -7.24
C ASP A 62 -24.82 -13.04 -6.92
N GLY A 63 -23.57 -12.86 -6.53
CA GLY A 63 -22.62 -13.94 -6.21
C GLY A 63 -21.86 -14.48 -7.42
N SER A 64 -22.13 -13.98 -8.63
CA SER A 64 -21.37 -14.34 -9.83
C SER A 64 -20.02 -13.61 -9.90
N TYR A 65 -19.16 -14.04 -10.83
CA TYR A 65 -17.86 -13.43 -11.08
C TYR A 65 -17.70 -13.11 -12.57
N ASN A 66 -17.17 -11.93 -12.89
CA ASN A 66 -16.89 -11.53 -14.28
C ASN A 66 -15.85 -12.44 -14.96
N ARG A 67 -14.92 -13.02 -14.18
CA ARG A 67 -13.83 -13.90 -14.64
C ARG A 67 -13.98 -15.31 -14.08
N ASP A 68 -15.20 -15.83 -14.06
CA ASP A 68 -15.45 -17.19 -13.61
C ASP A 68 -14.89 -18.21 -14.60
N GLY A 69 -14.29 -19.28 -14.09
CA GLY A 69 -13.71 -20.35 -14.90
C GLY A 69 -12.59 -19.94 -15.86
N GLN A 70 -11.93 -18.79 -15.64
CA GLN A 70 -10.86 -18.28 -16.49
C GLN A 70 -9.52 -18.25 -15.75
N ASP A 71 -8.45 -18.57 -16.51
CA ASP A 71 -7.09 -18.25 -16.11
C ASP A 71 -6.79 -16.80 -16.49
N PHE A 72 -6.23 -16.01 -15.58
CA PHE A 72 -5.89 -14.63 -15.89
C PHE A 72 -4.72 -14.09 -15.05
N CYS A 73 -4.08 -13.05 -15.55
CA CYS A 73 -3.14 -12.22 -14.83
C CYS A 73 -3.79 -10.88 -14.45
N SER A 74 -3.33 -10.30 -13.37
CA SER A 74 -3.76 -8.97 -12.92
C SER A 74 -2.64 -8.28 -12.17
N GLN A 75 -2.64 -6.93 -12.20
CA GLN A 75 -1.62 -6.14 -11.52
C GLN A 75 -2.28 -4.94 -10.86
N ILE A 76 -1.73 -4.54 -9.72
CA ILE A 76 -2.02 -3.27 -9.06
C ILE A 76 -0.70 -2.54 -8.95
N VAL A 77 -0.60 -1.36 -9.56
CA VAL A 77 0.63 -0.58 -9.60
C VAL A 77 0.35 0.85 -9.19
N LEU A 78 1.20 1.40 -8.34
CA LEU A 78 1.22 2.80 -7.96
C LEU A 78 2.51 3.43 -8.51
N GLU A 79 2.39 4.49 -9.29
CA GLU A 79 3.50 5.36 -9.62
C GLU A 79 3.64 6.43 -8.55
N ILE A 80 4.78 6.47 -7.91
CA ILE A 80 5.15 7.44 -6.89
C ILE A 80 6.09 8.46 -7.53
N PHE A 81 5.67 9.71 -7.60
CA PHE A 81 6.48 10.81 -8.10
C PHE A 81 7.06 11.62 -6.95
N ASP A 82 8.38 11.63 -6.86
CA ASP A 82 9.10 12.47 -5.89
C ASP A 82 9.26 13.88 -6.45
N THR A 83 8.57 14.83 -5.86
CA THR A 83 8.58 16.24 -6.30
C THR A 83 9.92 16.94 -6.06
N GLY A 84 10.72 16.47 -5.09
CA GLY A 84 12.05 17.01 -4.79
C GLY A 84 13.09 16.57 -5.83
N THR A 85 13.17 15.27 -6.09
CA THR A 85 14.15 14.70 -7.03
C THR A 85 13.65 14.62 -8.47
N LYS A 86 12.33 14.86 -8.70
CA LYS A 86 11.67 14.73 -10.03
C LYS A 86 11.76 13.32 -10.62
N VAL A 87 11.82 12.30 -9.77
CA VAL A 87 11.94 10.91 -10.17
C VAL A 87 10.66 10.16 -9.86
N SER A 88 10.20 9.36 -10.84
CA SER A 88 9.11 8.39 -10.63
C SER A 88 9.67 7.03 -10.25
N THR A 89 8.94 6.33 -9.39
CA THR A 89 9.19 4.93 -9.03
C THR A 89 7.85 4.20 -8.97
N CYS A 90 7.76 3.06 -9.62
CA CYS A 90 6.57 2.21 -9.56
C CYS A 90 6.73 1.14 -8.48
N ILE A 91 5.70 0.95 -7.69
CA ILE A 91 5.56 -0.13 -6.71
C ILE A 91 4.26 -0.89 -6.99
N GLY A 92 4.24 -2.19 -6.79
CA GLY A 92 3.03 -2.93 -7.11
C GLY A 92 3.04 -4.40 -6.73
N VAL A 93 1.96 -5.06 -7.11
CA VAL A 93 1.78 -6.50 -6.96
C VAL A 93 1.22 -7.09 -8.24
N ALA A 94 1.75 -8.22 -8.66
CA ALA A 94 1.26 -9.00 -9.80
C ALA A 94 0.69 -10.33 -9.33
N PHE A 95 -0.39 -10.76 -9.97
CA PHE A 95 -1.13 -11.98 -9.67
C PHE A 95 -1.24 -12.84 -10.92
N GLU A 96 -1.10 -14.15 -10.74
CA GLU A 96 -1.53 -15.14 -11.72
C GLU A 96 -2.58 -16.04 -11.04
N VAL A 97 -3.78 -16.06 -11.56
CA VAL A 97 -4.94 -16.76 -10.99
C VAL A 97 -5.41 -17.83 -11.96
N GLY A 98 -5.45 -19.06 -11.50
CA GLY A 98 -5.98 -20.20 -12.23
C GLY A 98 -7.50 -20.28 -12.14
N LYS A 99 -8.15 -20.83 -13.17
CA LYS A 99 -9.62 -20.97 -13.26
C LYS A 99 -10.26 -21.66 -12.05
N ASN A 100 -9.54 -22.61 -11.44
CA ASN A 100 -10.02 -23.42 -10.31
C ASN A 100 -9.44 -22.96 -8.96
N ASP A 101 -8.70 -21.85 -8.91
CA ASP A 101 -8.12 -21.40 -7.67
C ASP A 101 -9.18 -20.90 -6.70
N THR A 102 -9.15 -21.43 -5.49
CA THR A 102 -10.00 -21.00 -4.37
C THR A 102 -9.29 -19.96 -3.49
N ASP A 103 -7.98 -19.75 -3.70
CA ASP A 103 -7.15 -18.76 -3.04
C ASP A 103 -6.05 -18.29 -3.98
N ILE A 104 -5.42 -17.15 -3.65
CA ILE A 104 -4.30 -16.61 -4.43
C ILE A 104 -3.03 -17.39 -4.06
N ARG A 105 -2.56 -18.22 -4.99
CA ARG A 105 -1.38 -19.04 -4.80
C ARG A 105 -0.12 -18.44 -5.43
N LYS A 106 -0.29 -17.64 -6.48
CA LYS A 106 0.81 -17.11 -7.27
C LYS A 106 0.70 -15.59 -7.39
N TYR A 107 1.53 -14.89 -6.63
CA TYR A 107 1.65 -13.44 -6.66
C TYR A 107 3.07 -13.02 -6.29
N THR A 108 3.43 -11.81 -6.63
CA THR A 108 4.70 -11.20 -6.23
C THR A 108 4.57 -9.69 -6.10
N PHE A 109 5.19 -9.13 -5.09
CA PHE A 109 5.40 -7.69 -5.01
C PHE A 109 6.63 -7.32 -5.81
N PHE A 110 6.61 -6.12 -6.40
CA PHE A 110 7.72 -5.61 -7.20
C PHE A 110 7.85 -4.10 -7.08
N SER A 111 9.00 -3.60 -7.46
CA SER A 111 9.20 -2.19 -7.76
C SER A 111 10.15 -2.02 -8.95
N HIS A 112 10.11 -0.86 -9.58
CA HIS A 112 11.07 -0.44 -10.58
C HIS A 112 11.16 1.07 -10.68
N SER A 113 12.30 1.57 -11.15
CA SER A 113 12.53 2.97 -11.45
C SER A 113 11.74 3.43 -12.69
N GLY A 114 11.48 4.73 -12.75
CA GLY A 114 10.77 5.35 -13.87
C GLY A 114 9.25 5.25 -13.77
N LYS A 115 8.59 5.80 -14.75
CA LYS A 115 7.13 5.85 -14.88
C LYS A 115 6.53 4.49 -15.23
N ILE A 116 5.22 4.39 -15.13
CA ILE A 116 4.43 3.32 -15.74
C ILE A 116 4.82 3.23 -17.22
N PRO A 117 5.17 2.03 -17.75
CA PRO A 117 5.56 1.88 -19.13
C PRO A 117 4.42 2.20 -20.09
N GLU A 118 4.75 2.56 -21.33
CA GLU A 118 3.76 2.95 -22.36
C GLU A 118 2.77 1.83 -22.69
N ASP A 119 3.17 0.57 -22.54
CA ASP A 119 2.31 -0.59 -22.71
C ASP A 119 1.40 -0.88 -21.51
N GLU A 120 1.48 -0.06 -20.44
CA GLU A 120 0.69 -0.20 -19.20
C GLU A 120 0.76 -1.62 -18.60
N TYR A 121 1.89 -2.29 -18.74
CA TYR A 121 2.12 -3.71 -18.38
C TYR A 121 1.23 -4.70 -19.14
N LEU A 122 0.81 -4.33 -20.34
CA LEU A 122 0.01 -5.19 -21.21
C LEU A 122 0.87 -5.72 -22.36
N THR A 123 0.59 -6.94 -22.76
CA THR A 123 1.14 -7.50 -24.00
C THR A 123 0.47 -6.85 -25.21
N GLU A 124 1.02 -7.05 -26.42
CA GLU A 124 0.42 -6.59 -27.70
C GLU A 124 -1.05 -7.05 -27.86
N LYS A 125 -1.44 -8.14 -27.18
CA LYS A 125 -2.81 -8.65 -27.18
C LYS A 125 -3.72 -8.00 -26.12
N GLY A 126 -3.22 -6.98 -25.39
CA GLY A 126 -3.96 -6.31 -24.33
C GLY A 126 -4.15 -7.18 -23.06
N VAL A 127 -3.34 -8.22 -22.88
CA VAL A 127 -3.38 -9.10 -21.69
C VAL A 127 -2.29 -8.66 -20.71
N PRO A 128 -2.60 -8.56 -19.42
CA PRO A 128 -1.60 -8.21 -18.42
C PRO A 128 -0.40 -9.17 -18.42
N TYR A 129 0.80 -8.64 -18.17
CA TYR A 129 2.00 -9.45 -18.10
C TYR A 129 1.87 -10.54 -17.03
N THR A 130 2.43 -11.72 -17.36
CA THR A 130 2.72 -12.75 -16.35
C THR A 130 3.82 -12.27 -15.40
N ILE A 131 3.98 -12.93 -14.26
CA ILE A 131 5.08 -12.65 -13.33
C ILE A 131 6.44 -12.80 -14.04
N ALA A 132 6.56 -13.77 -14.95
CA ALA A 132 7.78 -13.97 -15.75
C ALA A 132 8.01 -12.81 -16.75
N GLY A 133 6.94 -12.31 -17.39
CA GLY A 133 7.02 -11.14 -18.27
C GLY A 133 7.41 -9.87 -17.51
N LEU A 134 6.80 -9.67 -16.34
CA LEU A 134 7.13 -8.55 -15.45
C LEU A 134 8.59 -8.61 -14.98
N ARG A 135 9.11 -9.79 -14.65
CA ARG A 135 10.52 -9.98 -14.28
C ARG A 135 11.46 -9.48 -15.37
N LYS A 136 11.20 -9.83 -16.64
CA LYS A 136 12.01 -9.36 -17.77
C LYS A 136 11.97 -7.84 -17.94
N LEU A 137 10.81 -7.22 -17.71
CA LEU A 137 10.68 -5.76 -17.74
C LEU A 137 11.52 -5.11 -16.63
N VAL A 138 11.42 -5.61 -15.42
CA VAL A 138 12.15 -5.08 -14.25
C VAL A 138 13.66 -5.26 -14.43
N GLU A 139 14.11 -6.42 -14.92
CA GLU A 139 15.52 -6.69 -15.22
C GLU A 139 16.09 -5.72 -16.27
N LYS A 140 15.35 -5.43 -17.32
CA LYS A 140 15.77 -4.42 -18.31
C LYS A 140 15.97 -3.02 -17.74
N ARG A 141 15.29 -2.67 -16.64
CA ARG A 141 15.42 -1.37 -15.97
C ARG A 141 16.63 -1.28 -15.05
N VAL A 142 17.21 -2.39 -14.62
CA VAL A 142 18.48 -2.41 -13.85
C VAL A 142 19.60 -1.76 -14.64
N ASP A 143 19.64 -1.98 -15.96
CA ASP A 143 20.67 -1.46 -16.85
C ASP A 143 20.42 -0.01 -17.30
N SER A 144 19.28 0.58 -16.94
CA SER A 144 18.94 1.94 -17.33
C SER A 144 19.63 2.98 -16.44
N SER A 145 20.08 4.08 -17.03
CA SER A 145 20.81 5.17 -16.36
C SER A 145 20.02 5.93 -15.27
N ASP A 146 18.74 5.64 -15.11
CA ASP A 146 17.84 6.31 -14.17
C ASP A 146 17.98 5.81 -12.71
N ASN A 147 18.84 4.81 -12.50
CA ASN A 147 19.02 4.15 -11.19
C ASN A 147 20.02 4.89 -10.26
N ARG A 148 20.34 6.16 -10.54
CA ARG A 148 21.35 6.91 -9.80
C ARG A 148 20.93 7.17 -8.36
N GLY A 149 21.54 6.45 -7.42
CA GLY A 149 21.58 6.82 -5.99
C GLY A 149 20.44 6.30 -5.10
N ARG A 150 19.51 5.47 -5.58
CA ARG A 150 18.36 4.99 -4.79
C ARG A 150 18.42 3.51 -4.36
N GLY A 151 19.58 2.89 -4.40
CA GLY A 151 19.67 1.44 -4.18
C GLY A 151 18.98 0.64 -5.31
N ASP A 152 18.96 -0.67 -5.19
CA ASP A 152 18.32 -1.54 -6.20
C ASP A 152 16.81 -1.60 -5.96
N VAL A 153 16.07 -0.65 -6.56
CA VAL A 153 14.59 -0.65 -6.56
C VAL A 153 14.01 -1.50 -7.69
N ASN A 154 14.84 -1.94 -8.66
CA ASN A 154 14.40 -2.72 -9.80
C ASN A 154 14.41 -4.21 -9.46
N ARG A 155 13.37 -4.70 -8.81
CA ARG A 155 13.32 -6.09 -8.35
C ARG A 155 11.92 -6.61 -8.08
N LEU A 156 11.79 -7.94 -8.13
CA LEU A 156 10.68 -8.67 -7.55
C LEU A 156 11.10 -9.15 -6.15
N TYR A 157 10.20 -9.05 -5.18
CA TYR A 157 10.52 -9.30 -3.78
C TYR A 157 10.18 -10.73 -3.37
N PRO A 158 11.10 -11.43 -2.69
CA PRO A 158 10.87 -12.78 -2.20
C PRO A 158 9.96 -12.82 -0.96
N SER A 159 9.87 -11.70 -0.22
CA SER A 159 9.06 -11.62 0.99
C SER A 159 8.44 -10.23 1.16
N LYS A 160 7.39 -10.17 1.98
CA LYS A 160 6.72 -8.92 2.39
C LYS A 160 7.69 -7.97 3.09
N GLU A 161 8.51 -8.48 3.97
CA GLU A 161 9.46 -7.70 4.77
C GLU A 161 10.49 -7.00 3.88
N ALA A 162 11.03 -7.73 2.89
CA ALA A 162 11.96 -7.18 1.91
C ALA A 162 11.29 -6.08 1.06
N TYR A 163 10.02 -6.28 0.67
CA TYR A 163 9.25 -5.28 -0.06
C TYR A 163 9.01 -4.03 0.78
N LEU A 164 8.45 -4.18 1.98
CA LEU A 164 8.14 -3.06 2.86
C LEU A 164 9.40 -2.26 3.22
N LYS A 165 10.52 -2.94 3.49
CA LYS A 165 11.79 -2.27 3.75
C LYS A 165 12.19 -1.38 2.59
N THR A 166 12.14 -1.85 1.34
CA THR A 166 12.49 -1.02 0.18
C THR A 166 11.50 0.13 0.00
N VAL A 167 10.20 -0.11 0.12
CA VAL A 167 9.17 0.93 -0.06
C VAL A 167 9.33 2.03 0.99
N TYR A 168 9.45 1.66 2.26
CA TYR A 168 9.41 2.63 3.35
C TYR A 168 10.77 3.26 3.65
N ASP A 169 11.87 2.51 3.52
CA ASP A 169 13.20 3.05 3.78
C ASP A 169 13.77 3.80 2.57
N VAL A 170 13.59 3.25 1.35
CA VAL A 170 14.25 3.79 0.16
C VAL A 170 13.31 4.72 -0.62
N ILE A 171 12.08 4.30 -0.91
CA ILE A 171 11.18 5.04 -1.79
C ILE A 171 10.51 6.19 -1.04
N PHE A 172 10.01 5.96 0.18
CA PHE A 172 9.36 6.99 1.00
C PHE A 172 10.30 7.76 1.92
N GLY A 173 11.59 7.39 1.99
CA GLY A 173 12.59 8.12 2.77
C GLY A 173 12.49 7.89 4.28
N TYR A 174 12.60 6.64 4.72
CA TYR A 174 12.62 6.23 6.13
C TYR A 174 11.32 6.52 6.91
N VAL A 175 10.18 6.32 6.27
CA VAL A 175 8.88 6.35 6.96
C VAL A 175 8.67 5.04 7.72
N GLU A 176 8.23 5.12 8.97
CA GLU A 176 7.92 3.92 9.77
C GLU A 176 6.61 3.28 9.29
N PRO A 177 6.64 2.00 8.80
CA PRO A 177 5.46 1.36 8.19
C PRO A 177 4.26 1.26 9.15
N GLY A 178 4.51 0.91 10.40
CA GLY A 178 3.44 0.75 11.40
C GLY A 178 2.70 2.04 11.69
N ARG A 179 3.42 3.16 11.74
CA ARG A 179 2.84 4.48 11.92
C ARG A 179 1.99 4.90 10.72
N MET A 180 2.49 4.70 9.50
CA MET A 180 1.75 5.01 8.28
C MET A 180 0.45 4.19 8.20
N MET A 181 0.52 2.88 8.45
CA MET A 181 -0.65 2.00 8.45
C MET A 181 -1.66 2.38 9.53
N THR A 182 -1.20 2.84 10.69
CA THR A 182 -2.08 3.29 11.79
C THR A 182 -2.80 4.59 11.40
N MET A 183 -2.09 5.53 10.81
CA MET A 183 -2.66 6.79 10.33
C MET A 183 -3.72 6.54 9.25
N GLU A 184 -3.42 5.69 8.27
CA GLU A 184 -4.35 5.36 7.19
C GLU A 184 -5.60 4.63 7.71
N LYS A 185 -5.45 3.64 8.59
CA LYS A 185 -6.59 2.96 9.22
C LYS A 185 -7.50 3.93 9.96
N SER A 186 -6.92 4.89 10.64
CA SER A 186 -7.65 5.90 11.38
C SER A 186 -8.34 6.90 10.44
N ALA A 187 -7.70 7.26 9.34
CA ALA A 187 -8.27 8.12 8.31
C ALA A 187 -9.47 7.47 7.62
N ILE A 188 -9.41 6.17 7.30
CA ILE A 188 -10.53 5.42 6.69
C ILE A 188 -11.70 5.26 7.68
N ALA A 189 -11.41 5.05 8.96
CA ALA A 189 -12.42 4.92 10.01
C ALA A 189 -12.91 6.27 10.55
N LEU A 190 -12.55 7.37 9.91
CA LEU A 190 -12.70 8.71 10.47
C LEU A 190 -14.17 9.09 10.60
N ARG A 191 -14.71 8.83 11.78
CA ARG A 191 -15.87 9.54 12.31
C ARG A 191 -15.31 10.78 13.01
N MET A 192 -15.52 11.96 12.44
CA MET A 192 -15.11 13.22 13.07
C MET A 192 -15.93 13.53 14.31
N THR A 193 -15.85 12.65 15.32
CA THR A 193 -16.58 12.83 16.58
C THR A 193 -15.91 13.85 17.49
N ASN A 194 -14.60 14.06 17.38
CA ASN A 194 -13.82 14.86 18.32
C ASN A 194 -13.13 16.10 17.71
N GLY A 195 -13.46 16.45 16.47
CA GLY A 195 -12.89 17.63 15.80
C GLY A 195 -11.50 17.40 15.19
N THR A 196 -11.17 18.21 14.18
CA THR A 196 -9.95 18.10 13.37
C THR A 196 -8.67 18.25 14.21
N GLY A 197 -8.70 19.11 15.25
CA GLY A 197 -7.54 19.38 16.10
C GLY A 197 -7.09 18.18 16.94
N GLN A 198 -8.05 17.36 17.42
CA GLN A 198 -7.74 16.15 18.15
C GLN A 198 -7.15 15.09 17.21
N PHE A 199 -7.71 14.94 16.01
CA PHE A 199 -7.17 14.02 15.00
C PHE A 199 -5.71 14.35 14.65
N ILE A 200 -5.40 15.62 14.39
CA ILE A 200 -4.04 16.07 14.09
C ILE A 200 -3.11 15.72 15.25
N ARG A 201 -3.53 15.96 16.49
CA ARG A 201 -2.74 15.69 17.69
C ARG A 201 -2.46 14.20 17.89
N ASP A 202 -3.47 13.36 17.69
CA ASP A 202 -3.37 11.92 17.95
C ASP A 202 -2.62 11.15 16.87
N TYR A 203 -2.64 11.64 15.63
CA TYR A 203 -2.16 10.88 14.48
C TYR A 203 -1.01 11.53 13.70
N MET A 204 -0.91 12.86 13.67
CA MET A 204 0.11 13.55 12.88
C MET A 204 1.33 13.97 13.71
N PHE A 205 1.15 14.24 15.01
CA PHE A 205 2.29 14.49 15.89
C PHE A 205 2.78 13.20 16.55
N PRO A 206 4.12 13.01 16.72
CA PRO A 206 4.61 11.96 17.59
C PRO A 206 3.97 12.20 18.97
N LYS A 207 3.33 11.17 19.53
CA LYS A 207 2.96 11.23 20.94
C LYS A 207 4.24 11.57 21.69
N SER A 208 4.31 12.78 22.25
CA SER A 208 5.34 13.10 23.22
C SER A 208 5.24 11.97 24.25
N LYS A 209 6.35 11.36 24.59
CA LYS A 209 6.39 10.41 25.70
C LYS A 209 6.13 11.23 26.94
N GLU A 210 4.87 11.44 27.28
CA GLU A 210 4.47 12.04 28.56
C GLU A 210 5.11 11.25 29.71
N ASP A 211 5.24 9.93 29.52
CA ASP A 211 6.02 9.07 30.39
C ASP A 211 7.50 9.47 30.51
N THR A 212 8.11 10.08 29.49
CA THR A 212 9.52 10.50 29.58
C THR A 212 9.69 11.74 30.42
N VAL A 213 8.75 12.67 30.36
CA VAL A 213 8.80 13.90 31.18
C VAL A 213 8.48 13.59 32.64
N SER A 214 7.47 12.74 32.92
CA SER A 214 7.17 12.29 34.26
C SER A 214 8.32 11.45 34.83
N THR A 215 8.90 10.53 34.07
CA THR A 215 10.05 9.72 34.50
C THR A 215 11.28 10.59 34.80
N ILE A 216 11.56 11.61 34.00
CA ILE A 216 12.66 12.55 34.27
C ILE A 216 12.35 13.42 35.49
N SER A 217 11.10 13.85 35.66
CA SER A 217 10.67 14.61 36.85
C SER A 217 10.82 13.79 38.12
N ASP A 218 10.40 12.50 38.09
CA ASP A 218 10.53 11.58 39.23
C ASP A 218 11.99 11.27 39.55
N GLN A 219 12.83 11.07 38.53
CA GLN A 219 14.28 10.88 38.73
C GLN A 219 14.97 12.13 39.30
N LEU A 220 14.58 13.34 38.85
CA LEU A 220 15.08 14.59 39.40
C LEU A 220 14.60 14.80 40.83
N GLY A 221 13.38 14.40 41.17
CA GLY A 221 12.84 14.42 42.52
C GLY A 221 13.66 13.52 43.46
N ALA A 222 13.88 12.27 43.06
CA ALA A 222 14.69 11.32 43.80
C ALA A 222 16.14 11.78 43.99
N TYR A 223 16.73 12.43 42.96
CA TYR A 223 18.10 12.98 43.06
C TYR A 223 18.18 14.16 44.02
N ARG A 224 17.16 15.00 44.13
CA ARG A 224 17.09 16.10 45.10
C ARG A 224 16.99 15.57 46.54
N GLU A 225 16.18 14.57 46.80
CA GLU A 225 16.06 13.94 48.13
C GLU A 225 17.38 13.31 48.61
N ILE A 226 18.19 12.74 47.68
CA ILE A 226 19.50 12.17 48.03
C ILE A 226 20.50 13.28 48.34
N LYS A 227 20.40 14.45 47.72
CA LYS A 227 21.33 15.57 47.90
C LYS A 227 21.04 16.35 49.19
N GLU A 228 19.84 16.29 49.73
CA GLU A 228 19.44 16.97 50.96
C GLU A 228 19.61 16.14 52.22
N ARG A 229 20.08 14.88 52.08
CA ARG A 229 20.56 14.01 53.18
C ARG A 229 22.08 14.09 53.34
#